data_4e8e00f4c7d90a5229870a3e9169f79d
#
_entry.id   4e8e00f4c7d90a5229870a3e9169f79d
#
_cell.length_a   1.000
_cell.length_b   1.000
_cell.length_c   1.000
_cell.angle_alpha   90.00
_cell.angle_beta   90.00
_cell.angle_gamma   90.00
#
_symmetry.space_group_name_H-M   'P 1'
#
loop_
_entity.id
_entity.type
_entity.pdbx_description
1 polymer ?
#
loop_
_entity_poly.entity_id
_entity_poly.type
_entity_poly.pdbx_seq_one_letter_code
_entity_poly.pdbx_strand_id
1 'polypeptide(L)'
;MSVRIKKAVFPVAGLGTRFLPATKTVPKEMLPIIDRPLIQYAVDEAIEAGCDTLIFITNRYKHAVADYFDKAYELEQKLERAGKTEQLEQIRHVLPKGVRAVFVTQTEALGLGHAVLCAKPIVGDEPFAVLLPDDLIWNRGDGALKQMADLNEASGASVIAVEDVPHEKTGSYGIVATDKFDGRKGHITQIVEKPKPEDAPSDLAVVGRYVLSPKIFELLESTGTGAGGEIQLTDAIAQLLTSEQVDAFRFEGTRFDCGTHLGLVEATVRFALENPKLAGPAREVMQKMLAE
;
A
#
# COMPACT_ATOMS: atom_id res chain seq x y z
N MET A 1 11.78 20.45 14.85
CA MET A 1 12.22 20.10 13.48
C MET A 1 11.26 19.01 13.03
N SER A 2 10.57 19.20 11.89
CA SER A 2 9.73 18.14 11.30
C SER A 2 10.62 16.97 10.92
N VAL A 3 10.22 15.75 11.29
CA VAL A 3 10.96 14.52 10.95
C VAL A 3 10.34 13.94 9.68
N ARG A 4 11.07 14.01 8.59
CA ARG A 4 10.64 13.40 7.33
C ARG A 4 10.60 11.88 7.47
N ILE A 5 9.54 11.24 6.98
CA ILE A 5 9.42 9.79 6.99
C ILE A 5 10.58 9.13 6.21
N LYS A 6 11.19 8.09 6.80
CA LYS A 6 12.30 7.34 6.20
C LYS A 6 11.99 5.85 6.04
N LYS A 7 10.97 5.39 6.75
CA LYS A 7 10.64 3.98 6.86
C LYS A 7 9.24 3.73 6.31
N ALA A 8 9.10 2.68 5.50
CA ALA A 8 7.83 2.24 4.95
C ALA A 8 7.59 0.77 5.27
N VAL A 9 6.42 0.46 5.81
CA VAL A 9 5.97 -0.87 6.20
C VAL A 9 5.01 -1.40 5.15
N PHE A 10 5.27 -2.61 4.65
CA PHE A 10 4.46 -3.31 3.66
C PHE A 10 3.88 -4.59 4.28
N PRO A 11 2.62 -4.59 4.73
CA PRO A 11 1.94 -5.79 5.19
C PRO A 11 1.62 -6.73 4.03
N VAL A 12 2.45 -7.76 3.83
CA VAL A 12 2.32 -8.72 2.72
C VAL A 12 2.12 -10.17 3.17
N ALA A 13 1.79 -10.39 4.44
CA ALA A 13 1.60 -11.73 5.01
C ALA A 13 0.26 -12.39 4.65
N GLY A 14 -0.70 -11.65 4.05
CA GLY A 14 -2.02 -12.17 3.68
C GLY A 14 -1.97 -13.30 2.66
N LEU A 15 -2.89 -14.27 2.75
CA LEU A 15 -2.89 -15.48 1.91
C LEU A 15 -3.39 -15.27 0.47
N GLY A 16 -4.06 -14.15 0.18
CA GLY A 16 -4.53 -13.82 -1.18
C GLY A 16 -5.60 -14.77 -1.73
N THR A 17 -6.49 -15.28 -0.90
CA THR A 17 -7.47 -16.32 -1.24
C THR A 17 -8.43 -15.97 -2.36
N ARG A 18 -8.66 -14.67 -2.61
CA ARG A 18 -9.53 -14.20 -3.70
C ARG A 18 -9.00 -14.57 -5.09
N PHE A 19 -7.68 -14.75 -5.24
CA PHE A 19 -7.01 -15.09 -6.50
C PHE A 19 -6.63 -16.57 -6.61
N LEU A 20 -7.19 -17.44 -5.79
CA LEU A 20 -7.00 -18.87 -5.99
C LEU A 20 -7.62 -19.31 -7.34
N PRO A 21 -6.98 -20.24 -8.07
CA PRO A 21 -5.80 -21.02 -7.67
C PRO A 21 -4.43 -20.36 -7.91
N ALA A 22 -4.34 -19.22 -8.61
CA ALA A 22 -3.06 -18.57 -8.94
C ALA A 22 -2.19 -18.28 -7.68
N THR A 23 -2.83 -17.77 -6.62
CA THR A 23 -2.13 -17.44 -5.38
C THR A 23 -1.80 -18.64 -4.48
N LYS A 24 -2.04 -19.85 -4.94
CA LYS A 24 -1.55 -21.06 -4.27
C LYS A 24 -0.01 -21.08 -4.20
N THR A 25 0.65 -20.56 -5.23
CA THR A 25 2.12 -20.57 -5.36
C THR A 25 2.72 -19.19 -5.56
N VAL A 26 1.95 -18.21 -6.04
CA VAL A 26 2.39 -16.85 -6.29
C VAL A 26 1.74 -15.91 -5.29
N PRO A 27 2.50 -15.17 -4.46
CA PRO A 27 1.93 -14.13 -3.61
C PRO A 27 1.09 -13.14 -4.43
N LYS A 28 -0.05 -12.69 -3.91
CA LYS A 28 -0.91 -11.72 -4.63
C LYS A 28 -0.14 -10.42 -4.98
N GLU A 29 0.78 -10.03 -4.13
CA GLU A 29 1.64 -8.85 -4.29
C GLU A 29 2.66 -9.00 -5.43
N MET A 30 2.86 -10.25 -5.90
CA MET A 30 3.71 -10.58 -7.06
C MET A 30 2.92 -10.74 -8.36
N LEU A 31 1.60 -10.56 -8.35
CA LEU A 31 0.81 -10.53 -9.57
C LEU A 31 1.25 -9.34 -10.44
N PRO A 32 1.53 -9.56 -11.74
CA PRO A 32 2.08 -8.50 -12.58
C PRO A 32 1.02 -7.53 -13.08
N ILE A 33 1.37 -6.26 -13.12
CA ILE A 33 0.74 -5.23 -13.94
C ILE A 33 1.70 -4.96 -15.09
N ILE A 34 1.36 -5.45 -16.28
CA ILE A 34 2.23 -5.51 -17.46
C ILE A 34 3.46 -6.39 -17.20
N ASP A 35 4.59 -5.81 -16.83
CA ASP A 35 5.89 -6.48 -16.65
C ASP A 35 6.49 -6.29 -15.25
N ARG A 36 5.73 -5.65 -14.33
CA ARG A 36 6.19 -5.33 -12.98
C ARG A 36 5.19 -5.87 -11.93
N PRO A 37 5.64 -6.50 -10.85
CA PRO A 37 4.73 -6.97 -9.80
C PRO A 37 4.11 -5.79 -9.03
N LEU A 38 2.89 -5.99 -8.51
CA LEU A 38 2.15 -5.00 -7.73
C LEU A 38 3.01 -4.34 -6.65
N ILE A 39 3.79 -5.15 -5.93
CA ILE A 39 4.62 -4.66 -4.82
C ILE A 39 5.64 -3.59 -5.27
N GLN A 40 6.14 -3.67 -6.52
CA GLN A 40 7.13 -2.71 -7.01
C GLN A 40 6.55 -1.30 -7.14
N TYR A 41 5.28 -1.18 -7.53
CA TYR A 41 4.62 0.14 -7.61
C TYR A 41 4.51 0.80 -6.23
N ALA A 42 4.16 0.03 -5.20
CA ALA A 42 4.10 0.54 -3.84
C ALA A 42 5.50 0.88 -3.29
N VAL A 43 6.52 0.12 -3.67
CA VAL A 43 7.94 0.39 -3.32
C VAL A 43 8.42 1.68 -3.97
N ASP A 44 8.15 1.87 -5.27
CA ASP A 44 8.54 3.10 -5.97
C ASP A 44 7.88 4.33 -5.35
N GLU A 45 6.61 4.23 -4.99
CA GLU A 45 5.86 5.30 -4.31
C GLU A 45 6.49 5.66 -2.94
N ALA A 46 6.92 4.65 -2.17
CA ALA A 46 7.61 4.88 -0.90
C ALA A 46 8.97 5.54 -1.08
N ILE A 47 9.73 5.13 -2.10
CA ILE A 47 11.03 5.71 -2.44
C ILE A 47 10.85 7.17 -2.89
N GLU A 48 9.87 7.46 -3.72
CA GLU A 48 9.52 8.82 -4.15
C GLU A 48 9.19 9.73 -2.95
N ALA A 49 8.48 9.21 -1.95
CA ALA A 49 8.18 9.92 -0.71
C ALA A 49 9.41 10.15 0.19
N GLY A 50 10.56 9.53 -0.13
CA GLY A 50 11.83 9.69 0.57
C GLY A 50 12.17 8.58 1.56
N CYS A 51 11.44 7.46 1.52
CA CYS A 51 11.76 6.28 2.34
C CYS A 51 13.00 5.56 1.80
N ASP A 52 13.93 5.22 2.68
CA ASP A 52 15.16 4.49 2.36
C ASP A 52 15.22 3.11 3.06
N THR A 53 14.27 2.83 3.93
CA THR A 53 14.15 1.56 4.67
C THR A 53 12.76 0.98 4.47
N LEU A 54 12.69 -0.11 3.71
CA LEU A 54 11.46 -0.79 3.32
C LEU A 54 11.30 -2.06 4.16
N ILE A 55 10.23 -2.14 4.95
CA ILE A 55 10.00 -3.20 5.93
C ILE A 55 8.83 -4.07 5.44
N PHE A 56 9.14 -5.26 4.96
CA PHE A 56 8.15 -6.21 4.47
C PHE A 56 7.72 -7.16 5.59
N ILE A 57 6.46 -7.09 5.99
CA ILE A 57 5.89 -8.02 6.97
C ILE A 57 5.30 -9.20 6.20
N THR A 58 6.01 -10.29 6.22
CA THR A 58 5.80 -11.47 5.37
C THR A 58 5.48 -12.72 6.20
N ASN A 59 5.33 -13.86 5.55
CA ASN A 59 5.22 -15.17 6.19
C ASN A 59 6.02 -16.23 5.41
N ARG A 60 6.09 -17.43 5.94
CA ARG A 60 6.87 -18.54 5.35
C ARG A 60 6.45 -18.97 3.92
N TYR A 61 5.30 -18.52 3.42
CA TYR A 61 4.81 -18.85 2.07
C TYR A 61 5.12 -17.77 1.03
N LYS A 62 5.76 -16.67 1.44
CA LYS A 62 5.98 -15.47 0.64
C LYS A 62 7.44 -15.29 0.19
N HIS A 63 8.20 -16.39 0.00
CA HIS A 63 9.61 -16.34 -0.41
C HIS A 63 9.82 -15.51 -1.68
N ALA A 64 8.93 -15.63 -2.67
CA ALA A 64 9.04 -14.89 -3.92
C ALA A 64 9.09 -13.36 -3.74
N VAL A 65 8.57 -12.81 -2.62
CA VAL A 65 8.70 -11.39 -2.32
C VAL A 65 10.14 -11.04 -1.95
N ALA A 66 10.78 -11.86 -1.14
CA ALA A 66 12.20 -11.66 -0.77
C ALA A 66 13.12 -11.90 -1.97
N ASP A 67 12.88 -12.97 -2.72
CA ASP A 67 13.64 -13.33 -3.91
C ASP A 67 13.61 -12.23 -4.98
N TYR A 68 12.48 -11.52 -5.10
CA TYR A 68 12.34 -10.42 -6.06
C TYR A 68 13.27 -9.23 -5.75
N PHE A 69 13.50 -8.93 -4.47
CA PHE A 69 14.36 -7.83 -4.04
C PHE A 69 15.81 -8.26 -3.82
N ASP A 70 16.11 -9.55 -3.91
CA ASP A 70 17.46 -10.08 -3.80
C ASP A 70 18.20 -10.04 -5.14
N LYS A 71 19.51 -10.22 -5.09
CA LYS A 71 20.36 -10.18 -6.27
C LYS A 71 20.25 -11.45 -7.08
N ALA A 72 19.81 -11.34 -8.33
CA ALA A 72 19.70 -12.45 -9.28
C ALA A 72 21.05 -12.70 -10.01
N TYR A 73 22.08 -13.09 -9.26
CA TYR A 73 23.48 -13.17 -9.73
C TYR A 73 23.65 -13.94 -11.05
N GLU A 74 23.08 -15.13 -11.16
CA GLU A 74 23.19 -15.95 -12.38
C GLU A 74 22.50 -15.32 -13.58
N LEU A 75 21.32 -14.71 -13.38
CA LEU A 75 20.59 -14.03 -14.43
C LEU A 75 21.34 -12.78 -14.88
N GLU A 76 21.84 -11.98 -13.93
CA GLU A 76 22.63 -10.79 -14.25
C GLU A 76 23.86 -11.15 -15.10
N GLN A 77 24.61 -12.18 -14.73
CA GLN A 77 25.76 -12.65 -15.51
C GLN A 77 25.40 -13.12 -16.93
N LYS A 78 24.27 -13.83 -17.08
CA LYS A 78 23.80 -14.26 -18.39
C LYS A 78 23.42 -13.07 -19.27
N LEU A 79 22.72 -12.09 -18.72
CA LEU A 79 22.34 -10.86 -19.45
C LEU A 79 23.57 -10.05 -19.86
N GLU A 80 24.53 -9.89 -18.94
CA GLU A 80 25.78 -9.18 -19.20
C GLU A 80 26.60 -9.83 -20.32
N ARG A 81 26.80 -11.14 -20.26
CA ARG A 81 27.49 -11.91 -21.32
C ARG A 81 26.78 -11.87 -22.68
N ALA A 82 25.45 -11.76 -22.66
CA ALA A 82 24.62 -11.67 -23.87
C ALA A 82 24.48 -10.22 -24.40
N GLY A 83 25.09 -9.24 -23.74
CA GLY A 83 25.00 -7.81 -24.12
C GLY A 83 23.58 -7.23 -23.96
N LYS A 84 22.71 -7.84 -23.14
CA LYS A 84 21.33 -7.40 -22.90
C LYS A 84 21.28 -6.33 -21.82
N THR A 85 21.80 -5.15 -22.14
CA THR A 85 22.01 -4.07 -21.17
C THR A 85 20.69 -3.54 -20.60
N GLU A 86 19.65 -3.35 -21.43
CA GLU A 86 18.35 -2.83 -20.98
C GLU A 86 17.72 -3.74 -19.92
N GLN A 87 17.69 -5.06 -20.16
CA GLN A 87 17.15 -6.03 -19.23
C GLN A 87 18.01 -6.15 -17.96
N LEU A 88 19.34 -6.04 -18.09
CA LEU A 88 20.26 -6.05 -16.96
C LEU A 88 20.01 -4.86 -16.03
N GLU A 89 19.83 -3.66 -16.58
CA GLU A 89 19.52 -2.45 -15.81
C GLU A 89 18.14 -2.57 -15.13
N GLN A 90 17.13 -3.15 -15.79
CA GLN A 90 15.81 -3.36 -15.19
C GLN A 90 15.88 -4.21 -13.91
N ILE A 91 16.68 -5.29 -13.90
CA ILE A 91 16.76 -6.14 -12.71
C ILE A 91 17.70 -5.58 -11.63
N ARG A 92 18.74 -4.84 -12.00
CA ARG A 92 19.67 -4.20 -11.05
C ARG A 92 19.06 -3.01 -10.31
N HIS A 93 18.04 -2.38 -10.90
CA HIS A 93 17.41 -1.17 -10.35
C HIS A 93 16.06 -1.43 -9.67
N VAL A 94 15.74 -2.69 -9.34
CA VAL A 94 14.56 -3.02 -8.52
C VAL A 94 14.59 -2.28 -7.18
N LEU A 95 15.78 -2.16 -6.57
CA LEU A 95 16.03 -1.28 -5.44
C LEU A 95 17.19 -0.33 -5.77
N PRO A 96 16.98 1.01 -5.73
CA PRO A 96 18.04 1.98 -5.90
C PRO A 96 19.14 1.88 -4.82
N LYS A 97 20.35 2.34 -5.16
CA LYS A 97 21.44 2.39 -4.21
C LYS A 97 21.09 3.24 -2.99
N GLY A 98 21.31 2.71 -1.80
CA GLY A 98 21.01 3.37 -0.53
C GLY A 98 19.65 3.00 0.05
N VAL A 99 18.76 2.37 -0.71
CA VAL A 99 17.50 1.79 -0.21
C VAL A 99 17.75 0.37 0.30
N ARG A 100 17.15 0.04 1.45
CA ARG A 100 17.31 -1.26 2.12
C ARG A 100 15.96 -1.96 2.27
N ALA A 101 15.91 -3.24 1.92
CA ALA A 101 14.78 -4.12 2.21
C ALA A 101 15.04 -4.90 3.51
N VAL A 102 14.07 -4.92 4.41
CA VAL A 102 14.08 -5.67 5.67
C VAL A 102 12.85 -6.57 5.69
N PHE A 103 13.04 -7.87 5.92
CA PHE A 103 11.95 -8.83 5.96
C PHE A 103 11.72 -9.30 7.39
N VAL A 104 10.47 -9.15 7.85
CA VAL A 104 10.02 -9.55 9.19
C VAL A 104 8.91 -10.56 9.05
N THR A 105 9.01 -11.67 9.76
CA THR A 105 7.98 -12.72 9.69
C THR A 105 6.86 -12.42 10.67
N GLN A 106 5.62 -12.29 10.16
CA GLN A 106 4.41 -12.40 10.96
C GLN A 106 4.12 -13.89 11.17
N THR A 107 4.40 -14.39 12.36
CA THR A 107 4.29 -15.82 12.67
C THR A 107 2.85 -16.31 12.77
N GLU A 108 1.93 -15.44 13.16
CA GLU A 108 0.50 -15.70 13.30
C GLU A 108 -0.29 -14.66 12.51
N ALA A 109 -1.32 -15.10 11.77
CA ALA A 109 -2.15 -14.23 10.95
C ALA A 109 -3.23 -13.53 11.81
N LEU A 110 -2.81 -12.60 12.66
CA LEU A 110 -3.65 -11.89 13.62
C LEU A 110 -4.19 -10.54 13.10
N GLY A 111 -4.12 -10.29 11.81
CA GLY A 111 -4.67 -9.09 11.17
C GLY A 111 -3.66 -8.01 10.83
N LEU A 112 -4.16 -6.89 10.27
CA LEU A 112 -3.35 -5.78 9.76
C LEU A 112 -2.63 -5.03 10.89
N GLY A 113 -3.31 -4.77 12.00
CA GLY A 113 -2.70 -4.11 13.16
C GLY A 113 -1.52 -4.90 13.71
N HIS A 114 -1.67 -6.23 13.82
CA HIS A 114 -0.56 -7.09 14.24
C HIS A 114 0.60 -7.09 13.22
N ALA A 115 0.30 -7.07 11.92
CA ALA A 115 1.35 -6.95 10.91
C ALA A 115 2.15 -5.65 11.08
N VAL A 116 1.47 -4.52 11.30
CA VAL A 116 2.13 -3.24 11.57
C VAL A 116 2.95 -3.31 12.86
N LEU A 117 2.41 -3.92 13.92
CA LEU A 117 3.12 -4.09 15.21
C LEU A 117 4.44 -4.86 15.06
N CYS A 118 4.50 -5.85 14.17
CA CYS A 118 5.74 -6.59 13.88
C CYS A 118 6.89 -5.69 13.38
N ALA A 119 6.58 -4.50 12.85
CA ALA A 119 7.59 -3.55 12.38
C ALA A 119 8.23 -2.72 13.51
N LYS A 120 7.63 -2.69 14.72
CA LYS A 120 8.06 -1.84 15.85
C LYS A 120 9.58 -1.86 16.10
N PRO A 121 10.27 -3.01 16.17
CA PRO A 121 11.71 -3.05 16.46
C PRO A 121 12.60 -2.38 15.41
N ILE A 122 12.11 -2.27 14.15
CA ILE A 122 12.84 -1.68 13.05
C ILE A 122 12.45 -0.20 12.87
N VAL A 123 11.19 0.13 13.05
CA VAL A 123 10.70 1.50 12.97
C VAL A 123 11.24 2.35 14.12
N GLY A 124 11.22 1.83 15.37
CA GLY A 124 11.59 2.61 16.55
C GLY A 124 10.62 3.75 16.80
N ASP A 125 11.15 4.89 17.25
CA ASP A 125 10.37 6.06 17.68
C ASP A 125 10.25 7.16 16.61
N GLU A 126 10.21 6.77 15.33
CA GLU A 126 10.08 7.70 14.20
C GLU A 126 8.72 7.56 13.51
N PRO A 127 8.18 8.65 12.91
CA PRO A 127 7.02 8.53 12.04
C PRO A 127 7.37 7.66 10.82
N PHE A 128 6.40 6.88 10.37
CA PHE A 128 6.60 5.91 9.31
C PHE A 128 5.36 5.77 8.42
N ALA A 129 5.58 5.25 7.22
CA ALA A 129 4.49 4.95 6.30
C ALA A 129 4.04 3.50 6.41
N VAL A 130 2.76 3.24 6.12
CA VAL A 130 2.22 1.89 5.84
C VAL A 130 1.57 1.92 4.47
N LEU A 131 1.95 0.97 3.61
CA LEU A 131 1.39 0.83 2.27
C LEU A 131 0.86 -0.59 2.07
N LEU A 132 -0.39 -0.69 1.66
CA LEU A 132 -0.97 -1.96 1.21
C LEU A 132 -0.73 -2.08 -0.30
N PRO A 133 0.08 -3.04 -0.77
CA PRO A 133 0.47 -3.10 -2.19
C PRO A 133 -0.67 -3.39 -3.16
N ASP A 134 -1.76 -3.99 -2.69
CA ASP A 134 -2.94 -4.27 -3.49
C ASP A 134 -3.85 -3.03 -3.70
N ASP A 135 -3.65 -1.97 -2.95
CA ASP A 135 -4.18 -0.64 -3.28
C ASP A 135 -3.19 0.08 -4.22
N LEU A 136 -3.30 -0.18 -5.52
CA LEU A 136 -2.44 0.47 -6.51
C LEU A 136 -2.97 1.87 -6.83
N ILE A 137 -2.12 2.89 -6.65
CA ILE A 137 -2.49 4.27 -6.96
C ILE A 137 -1.68 4.76 -8.14
N TRP A 138 -2.38 5.23 -9.18
CA TRP A 138 -1.79 5.86 -10.35
C TRP A 138 -1.99 7.36 -10.30
N ASN A 139 -0.93 8.12 -10.57
CA ASN A 139 -0.98 9.57 -10.72
C ASN A 139 0.01 10.02 -11.81
N ARG A 140 -0.24 11.18 -12.41
CA ARG A 140 0.71 11.86 -13.32
C ARG A 140 1.67 12.80 -12.61
N GLY A 141 1.29 13.24 -11.42
CA GLY A 141 2.10 14.09 -10.54
C GLY A 141 2.74 13.28 -9.40
N ASP A 142 2.91 13.92 -8.26
CA ASP A 142 3.46 13.31 -7.05
C ASP A 142 2.59 12.13 -6.59
N GLY A 143 3.23 11.00 -6.23
CA GLY A 143 2.54 9.83 -5.67
C GLY A 143 1.76 10.16 -4.41
N ALA A 144 0.73 9.37 -4.09
CA ALA A 144 -0.14 9.63 -2.96
C ALA A 144 0.63 9.71 -1.64
N LEU A 145 1.59 8.81 -1.41
CA LEU A 145 2.41 8.85 -0.21
C LEU A 145 3.29 10.09 -0.12
N LYS A 146 3.82 10.59 -1.25
CA LYS A 146 4.59 11.84 -1.28
C LYS A 146 3.73 13.01 -0.83
N GLN A 147 2.50 13.13 -1.35
CA GLN A 147 1.53 14.16 -0.97
C GLN A 147 1.22 14.09 0.54
N MET A 148 1.04 12.88 1.09
CA MET A 148 0.78 12.66 2.51
C MET A 148 2.00 12.98 3.39
N ALA A 149 3.20 12.63 2.93
CA ALA A 149 4.44 12.93 3.64
C ALA A 149 4.68 14.43 3.76
N ASP A 150 4.41 15.18 2.70
CA ASP A 150 4.51 16.65 2.71
C ASP A 150 3.49 17.27 3.70
N LEU A 151 2.28 16.72 3.80
CA LEU A 151 1.29 17.14 4.79
C LEU A 151 1.73 16.79 6.22
N ASN A 152 2.23 15.58 6.46
CA ASN A 152 2.76 15.16 7.75
C ASN A 152 3.95 16.03 8.18
N GLU A 153 4.88 16.33 7.26
CA GLU A 153 6.02 17.20 7.52
C GLU A 153 5.57 18.62 7.93
N ALA A 154 4.50 19.13 7.32
CA ALA A 154 3.96 20.45 7.61
C ALA A 154 3.16 20.52 8.92
N SER A 155 2.39 19.47 9.25
CA SER A 155 1.46 19.47 10.40
C SER A 155 2.00 18.76 11.64
N GLY A 156 2.89 17.78 11.46
CA GLY A 156 3.30 16.83 12.52
C GLY A 156 2.24 15.79 12.86
N ALA A 157 1.05 15.84 12.24
CA ALA A 157 -0.05 14.91 12.50
C ALA A 157 0.13 13.61 11.71
N SER A 158 -0.43 12.52 12.24
CA SER A 158 -0.64 11.31 11.43
C SER A 158 -1.60 11.61 10.27
N VAL A 159 -1.38 10.97 9.10
CA VAL A 159 -2.18 11.21 7.90
C VAL A 159 -2.69 9.88 7.35
N ILE A 160 -3.98 9.82 7.05
CA ILE A 160 -4.64 8.64 6.48
C ILE A 160 -5.23 9.02 5.12
N ALA A 161 -4.89 8.27 4.09
CA ALA A 161 -5.49 8.46 2.78
C ALA A 161 -6.95 8.01 2.78
N VAL A 162 -7.80 8.81 2.15
CA VAL A 162 -9.24 8.54 2.02
C VAL A 162 -9.72 8.78 0.60
N GLU A 163 -10.81 8.09 0.24
CA GLU A 163 -11.57 8.32 -0.99
C GLU A 163 -13.08 8.21 -0.72
N ASP A 164 -13.92 8.86 -1.56
CA ASP A 164 -15.35 8.65 -1.49
C ASP A 164 -15.73 7.29 -2.09
N VAL A 165 -16.57 6.54 -1.40
CA VAL A 165 -17.12 5.29 -1.90
C VAL A 165 -18.65 5.35 -1.93
N PRO A 166 -19.31 4.58 -2.81
CA PRO A 166 -20.75 4.42 -2.72
C PRO A 166 -21.17 3.92 -1.32
N HIS A 167 -22.24 4.52 -0.77
CA HIS A 167 -22.68 4.24 0.61
C HIS A 167 -22.87 2.74 0.89
N GLU A 168 -23.41 2.00 -0.07
CA GLU A 168 -23.60 0.55 0.02
C GLU A 168 -22.30 -0.26 0.11
N LYS A 169 -21.16 0.35 -0.19
CA LYS A 169 -19.81 -0.28 -0.11
C LYS A 169 -19.06 0.03 1.19
N THR A 170 -19.61 0.89 2.05
CA THR A 170 -18.95 1.28 3.32
C THR A 170 -18.61 0.09 4.20
N GLY A 171 -19.40 -0.97 4.18
CA GLY A 171 -19.14 -2.22 4.90
C GLY A 171 -17.90 -3.01 4.48
N SER A 172 -17.16 -2.54 3.46
CA SER A 172 -15.92 -3.17 2.99
C SER A 172 -14.66 -2.46 3.47
N TYR A 173 -14.78 -1.27 4.08
CA TYR A 173 -13.69 -0.36 4.42
C TYR A 173 -13.75 0.12 5.87
N GLY A 174 -12.63 0.61 6.37
CA GLY A 174 -12.65 1.54 7.50
C GLY A 174 -13.27 2.86 7.03
N ILE A 175 -14.23 3.40 7.75
CA ILE A 175 -14.92 4.65 7.41
C ILE A 175 -14.59 5.72 8.44
N VAL A 176 -14.28 6.93 7.98
CA VAL A 176 -13.94 8.06 8.86
C VAL A 176 -15.01 9.14 8.86
N ALA A 177 -15.27 9.73 10.02
CA ALA A 177 -15.90 11.03 10.11
C ALA A 177 -14.82 12.10 10.31
N THR A 178 -15.04 13.28 9.75
CA THR A 178 -14.10 14.39 9.84
C THR A 178 -14.80 15.67 10.24
N ASP A 179 -14.08 16.57 10.91
CA ASP A 179 -14.47 17.96 11.03
C ASP A 179 -13.66 18.82 10.02
N LYS A 180 -14.22 19.99 9.66
CA LYS A 180 -13.55 20.98 8.80
C LYS A 180 -12.93 20.40 7.53
N PHE A 181 -13.61 19.42 6.92
CA PHE A 181 -13.15 18.85 5.65
C PHE A 181 -13.34 19.87 4.52
N ASP A 182 -12.21 20.31 3.97
CA ASP A 182 -12.17 21.34 2.90
C ASP A 182 -12.33 20.75 1.48
N GLY A 183 -12.68 19.46 1.39
CA GLY A 183 -12.73 18.71 0.14
C GLY A 183 -11.44 17.94 -0.17
N ARG A 184 -10.33 18.25 0.50
CA ARG A 184 -9.04 17.57 0.35
C ARG A 184 -8.51 17.01 1.67
N LYS A 185 -8.63 17.75 2.76
CA LYS A 185 -8.18 17.34 4.11
C LYS A 185 -9.14 17.77 5.19
N GLY A 186 -9.11 17.06 6.31
CA GLY A 186 -9.85 17.39 7.53
C GLY A 186 -9.38 16.56 8.70
N HIS A 187 -9.71 16.97 9.93
CA HIS A 187 -9.35 16.19 11.10
C HIS A 187 -10.31 15.03 11.28
N ILE A 188 -9.79 13.82 11.49
CA ILE A 188 -10.61 12.66 11.79
C ILE A 188 -11.13 12.77 13.21
N THR A 189 -12.45 12.68 13.36
CA THR A 189 -13.14 12.69 14.66
C THR A 189 -13.61 11.31 15.08
N GLN A 190 -13.80 10.41 14.11
CA GLN A 190 -14.20 9.03 14.32
C GLN A 190 -13.69 8.15 13.19
N ILE A 191 -13.36 6.91 13.50
CA ILE A 191 -13.04 5.87 12.52
C ILE A 191 -13.67 4.56 12.96
N VAL A 192 -14.31 3.84 12.03
CA VAL A 192 -15.01 2.57 12.29
C VAL A 192 -14.64 1.55 11.23
N GLU A 193 -14.22 0.36 11.64
CA GLU A 193 -13.89 -0.74 10.73
C GLU A 193 -15.15 -1.45 10.23
N LYS A 194 -15.35 -1.46 8.91
CA LYS A 194 -16.41 -2.17 8.20
C LYS A 194 -17.80 -2.01 8.87
N PRO A 195 -18.25 -0.76 9.07
CA PRO A 195 -19.58 -0.53 9.63
C PRO A 195 -20.65 -1.07 8.70
N LYS A 196 -21.81 -1.40 9.22
CA LYS A 196 -22.97 -1.58 8.34
C LYS A 196 -23.28 -0.24 7.66
N PRO A 197 -23.80 -0.22 6.42
CA PRO A 197 -24.09 1.03 5.74
C PRO A 197 -24.93 2.01 6.60
N GLU A 198 -25.94 1.51 7.30
CA GLU A 198 -26.80 2.32 8.18
C GLU A 198 -26.06 2.93 9.40
N ASP A 199 -24.92 2.36 9.79
CA ASP A 199 -24.09 2.81 10.92
C ASP A 199 -22.82 3.55 10.47
N ALA A 200 -22.60 3.69 9.14
CA ALA A 200 -21.42 4.34 8.60
C ALA A 200 -21.41 5.84 8.92
N PRO A 201 -20.34 6.38 9.54
CA PRO A 201 -20.32 7.78 9.93
C PRO A 201 -20.22 8.76 8.75
N SER A 202 -19.84 8.27 7.57
CA SER A 202 -19.75 9.02 6.31
C SER A 202 -19.55 8.06 5.13
N ASP A 203 -19.27 8.61 3.93
CA ASP A 203 -18.85 7.84 2.75
C ASP A 203 -17.33 7.96 2.47
N LEU A 204 -16.56 8.51 3.42
CA LEU A 204 -15.10 8.60 3.31
C LEU A 204 -14.45 7.31 3.81
N ALA A 205 -13.98 6.53 2.86
CA ALA A 205 -13.32 5.24 3.11
C ALA A 205 -11.80 5.41 3.22
N VAL A 206 -11.23 4.72 4.17
CA VAL A 206 -9.77 4.60 4.32
C VAL A 206 -9.23 3.72 3.21
N VAL A 207 -8.18 4.18 2.55
CA VAL A 207 -7.40 3.38 1.60
C VAL A 207 -6.04 3.01 2.17
N GLY A 208 -5.37 2.05 1.55
CA GLY A 208 -4.17 1.42 2.07
C GLY A 208 -2.91 2.29 2.07
N ARG A 209 -3.01 3.55 2.48
CA ARG A 209 -1.89 4.49 2.66
C ARG A 209 -2.03 5.23 3.97
N TYR A 210 -0.99 5.13 4.80
CA TYR A 210 -0.94 5.76 6.12
C TYR A 210 0.43 6.36 6.36
N VAL A 211 0.48 7.51 7.01
CA VAL A 211 1.67 8.05 7.69
C VAL A 211 1.31 8.14 9.17
N LEU A 212 1.99 7.39 10.01
CA LEU A 212 1.61 7.20 11.41
C LEU A 212 2.71 7.64 12.37
N SER A 213 2.30 8.18 13.50
CA SER A 213 3.13 8.38 14.67
C SER A 213 3.56 7.03 15.27
N PRO A 214 4.77 6.89 15.84
CA PRO A 214 5.23 5.68 16.49
C PRO A 214 4.38 5.30 17.71
N LYS A 215 3.62 6.22 18.29
CA LYS A 215 2.68 5.96 19.38
C LYS A 215 1.65 4.88 19.04
N ILE A 216 1.36 4.68 17.75
CA ILE A 216 0.46 3.61 17.30
C ILE A 216 0.90 2.23 17.81
N PHE A 217 2.20 1.99 18.00
CA PHE A 217 2.70 0.70 18.47
C PHE A 217 2.28 0.38 19.91
N GLU A 218 2.29 1.37 20.82
CA GLU A 218 1.82 1.20 22.20
C GLU A 218 0.33 0.86 22.23
N LEU A 219 -0.45 1.52 21.35
CA LEU A 219 -1.87 1.27 21.22
C LEU A 219 -2.14 -0.13 20.65
N LEU A 220 -1.39 -0.54 19.62
CA LEU A 220 -1.51 -1.89 19.04
C LEU A 220 -1.16 -3.00 20.03
N GLU A 221 -0.22 -2.78 20.95
CA GLU A 221 0.10 -3.74 22.02
C GLU A 221 -1.06 -3.96 22.99
N SER A 222 -1.89 -2.94 23.19
CA SER A 222 -3.06 -2.98 24.07
C SER A 222 -4.38 -3.25 23.34
N THR A 223 -4.41 -3.17 22.01
CA THR A 223 -5.62 -3.41 21.20
C THR A 223 -5.97 -4.89 21.21
N GLY A 224 -7.17 -5.20 21.66
CA GLY A 224 -7.72 -6.55 21.61
C GLY A 224 -8.09 -6.98 20.19
N THR A 225 -8.61 -8.19 20.05
CA THR A 225 -9.18 -8.69 18.79
C THR A 225 -10.52 -8.01 18.53
N GLY A 226 -10.64 -7.37 17.36
CA GLY A 226 -11.85 -6.69 16.89
C GLY A 226 -12.62 -7.49 15.82
N ALA A 227 -13.09 -6.80 14.80
CA ALA A 227 -13.83 -7.40 13.70
C ALA A 227 -13.07 -8.58 13.07
N GLY A 228 -13.73 -9.71 12.85
CA GLY A 228 -13.13 -10.91 12.28
C GLY A 228 -12.17 -11.67 13.20
N GLY A 229 -12.06 -11.32 14.50
CA GLY A 229 -11.09 -11.91 15.42
C GLY A 229 -9.64 -11.46 15.19
N GLU A 230 -9.45 -10.34 14.48
CA GLU A 230 -8.16 -9.78 14.13
C GLU A 230 -7.84 -8.52 14.95
N ILE A 231 -6.58 -8.22 15.14
CA ILE A 231 -6.10 -6.93 15.67
C ILE A 231 -6.18 -5.93 14.52
N GLN A 232 -7.18 -5.05 14.56
CA GLN A 232 -7.42 -4.08 13.51
C GLN A 232 -6.56 -2.82 13.71
N LEU A 233 -5.93 -2.36 12.63
CA LEU A 233 -5.19 -1.09 12.65
C LEU A 233 -6.15 0.08 12.91
N THR A 234 -7.36 0.00 12.38
CA THR A 234 -8.43 0.98 12.53
C THR A 234 -8.82 1.20 14.00
N ASP A 235 -8.88 0.10 14.81
CA ASP A 235 -9.21 0.19 16.23
C ASP A 235 -8.09 0.90 17.04
N ALA A 236 -6.83 0.66 16.70
CA ALA A 236 -5.71 1.37 17.31
C ALA A 236 -5.67 2.86 16.87
N ILE A 237 -6.02 3.15 15.63
CA ILE A 237 -6.15 4.54 15.17
C ILE A 237 -7.30 5.25 15.91
N ALA A 238 -8.43 4.58 16.16
CA ALA A 238 -9.53 5.15 16.96
C ALA A 238 -9.05 5.56 18.37
N GLN A 239 -8.17 4.76 18.98
CA GLN A 239 -7.55 5.12 20.26
C GLN A 239 -6.56 6.29 20.10
N LEU A 240 -5.79 6.32 19.00
CA LEU A 240 -4.83 7.41 18.73
C LEU A 240 -5.53 8.77 18.66
N LEU A 241 -6.75 8.87 18.12
CA LEU A 241 -7.55 10.09 18.07
C LEU A 241 -7.77 10.74 19.45
N THR A 242 -7.70 9.97 20.54
CA THR A 242 -7.90 10.50 21.89
C THR A 242 -6.71 11.34 22.40
N SER A 243 -5.55 11.23 21.76
CA SER A 243 -4.29 11.79 22.26
C SER A 243 -3.45 12.53 21.21
N GLU A 244 -3.70 12.28 19.93
CA GLU A 244 -3.00 12.92 18.83
C GLU A 244 -3.97 13.30 17.71
N GLN A 245 -3.59 14.32 16.94
CA GLN A 245 -4.32 14.69 15.74
C GLN A 245 -4.01 13.67 14.63
N VAL A 246 -5.06 13.23 13.95
CA VAL A 246 -4.98 12.41 12.75
C VAL A 246 -5.78 13.08 11.64
N ASP A 247 -5.16 13.29 10.50
CA ASP A 247 -5.79 13.95 9.36
C ASP A 247 -6.22 12.94 8.30
N ALA A 248 -7.44 13.07 7.82
CA ALA A 248 -7.89 12.45 6.58
C ALA A 248 -7.36 13.27 5.39
N PHE A 249 -6.83 12.60 4.39
CA PHE A 249 -6.31 13.26 3.21
C PHE A 249 -6.81 12.57 1.93
N ARG A 250 -7.53 13.31 1.08
CA ARG A 250 -7.91 12.90 -0.26
C ARG A 250 -6.76 13.23 -1.21
N PHE A 251 -6.03 12.20 -1.63
CA PHE A 251 -4.91 12.34 -2.55
C PHE A 251 -5.37 12.63 -3.98
N GLU A 252 -4.50 13.19 -4.78
CA GLU A 252 -4.65 13.26 -6.22
C GLU A 252 -4.12 11.97 -6.85
N GLY A 253 -4.96 11.30 -7.63
CA GLY A 253 -4.64 10.03 -8.26
C GLY A 253 -5.88 9.16 -8.47
N THR A 254 -5.69 8.02 -9.09
CA THR A 254 -6.73 7.00 -9.27
C THR A 254 -6.28 5.72 -8.56
N ARG A 255 -7.09 5.27 -7.62
CA ARG A 255 -6.88 4.00 -6.91
C ARG A 255 -7.50 2.85 -7.70
N PHE A 256 -6.79 1.73 -7.72
CA PHE A 256 -7.27 0.45 -8.21
C PHE A 256 -7.16 -0.57 -7.07
N ASP A 257 -8.30 -1.16 -6.67
CA ASP A 257 -8.33 -2.27 -5.69
C ASP A 257 -7.88 -3.56 -6.38
N CYS A 258 -6.55 -3.73 -6.51
CA CYS A 258 -5.95 -4.94 -7.06
C CYS A 258 -6.08 -6.16 -6.13
N GLY A 259 -6.74 -6.03 -4.98
CA GLY A 259 -7.23 -7.14 -4.16
C GLY A 259 -8.46 -7.82 -4.76
N THR A 260 -9.04 -7.29 -5.85
CA THR A 260 -10.14 -7.86 -6.63
C THR A 260 -9.73 -8.14 -8.06
N HIS A 261 -10.40 -9.10 -8.72
CA HIS A 261 -10.15 -9.42 -10.13
C HIS A 261 -10.39 -8.21 -11.04
N LEU A 262 -11.49 -7.48 -10.83
CA LEU A 262 -11.85 -6.32 -11.64
C LEU A 262 -10.81 -5.20 -11.47
N GLY A 263 -10.44 -4.86 -10.25
CA GLY A 263 -9.44 -3.82 -10.00
C GLY A 263 -8.07 -4.14 -10.60
N LEU A 264 -7.67 -5.44 -10.61
CA LEU A 264 -6.45 -5.87 -11.28
C LEU A 264 -6.54 -5.66 -12.81
N VAL A 265 -7.71 -5.95 -13.42
CA VAL A 265 -7.95 -5.69 -14.85
C VAL A 265 -7.93 -4.20 -15.14
N GLU A 266 -8.63 -3.38 -14.36
CA GLU A 266 -8.67 -1.91 -14.52
C GLU A 266 -7.27 -1.30 -14.43
N ALA A 267 -6.48 -1.70 -13.43
CA ALA A 267 -5.08 -1.29 -13.30
C ALA A 267 -4.27 -1.68 -14.54
N THR A 268 -4.36 -2.94 -14.97
CA THR A 268 -3.62 -3.45 -16.14
C THR A 268 -3.97 -2.64 -17.39
N VAL A 269 -5.25 -2.37 -17.63
CA VAL A 269 -5.72 -1.54 -18.75
C VAL A 269 -5.16 -0.11 -18.66
N ARG A 270 -5.25 0.51 -17.47
CA ARG A 270 -4.72 1.86 -17.26
C ARG A 270 -3.23 1.92 -17.58
N PHE A 271 -2.44 1.03 -17.00
CA PHE A 271 -0.99 1.02 -17.20
C PHE A 271 -0.59 0.64 -18.63
N ALA A 272 -1.34 -0.21 -19.33
CA ALA A 272 -1.14 -0.48 -20.75
C ALA A 272 -1.37 0.79 -21.60
N LEU A 273 -2.41 1.57 -21.29
CA LEU A 273 -2.75 2.79 -22.02
C LEU A 273 -1.79 3.96 -21.75
N GLU A 274 -1.11 3.96 -20.61
CA GLU A 274 -0.09 4.96 -20.25
C GLU A 274 1.34 4.54 -20.70
N ASN A 275 1.55 3.27 -21.06
CA ASN A 275 2.83 2.80 -21.53
C ASN A 275 3.10 3.23 -22.98
N PRO A 276 4.16 4.01 -23.28
CA PRO A 276 4.40 4.52 -24.62
C PRO A 276 4.54 3.45 -25.71
N LYS A 277 5.04 2.25 -25.35
CA LYS A 277 5.22 1.13 -26.28
C LYS A 277 3.92 0.33 -26.51
N LEU A 278 2.99 0.35 -25.55
CA LEU A 278 1.77 -0.47 -25.56
C LEU A 278 0.49 0.31 -25.88
N ALA A 279 0.45 1.61 -25.64
CA ALA A 279 -0.79 2.41 -25.68
C ALA A 279 -1.56 2.29 -27.02
N GLY A 280 -0.86 2.36 -28.16
CA GLY A 280 -1.47 2.18 -29.48
C GLY A 280 -2.05 0.79 -29.69
N PRO A 281 -1.20 -0.28 -29.66
CA PRO A 281 -1.64 -1.66 -29.82
C PRO A 281 -2.73 -2.07 -28.83
N ALA A 282 -2.64 -1.64 -27.55
CA ALA A 282 -3.63 -1.96 -26.54
C ALA A 282 -5.02 -1.38 -26.89
N ARG A 283 -5.08 -0.11 -27.36
CA ARG A 283 -6.35 0.49 -27.80
C ARG A 283 -6.98 -0.28 -28.95
N GLU A 284 -6.19 -0.66 -29.96
CA GLU A 284 -6.68 -1.42 -31.12
C GLU A 284 -7.27 -2.77 -30.68
N VAL A 285 -6.56 -3.51 -29.81
CA VAL A 285 -7.03 -4.79 -29.27
C VAL A 285 -8.33 -4.60 -28.48
N MET A 286 -8.41 -3.61 -27.59
CA MET A 286 -9.61 -3.34 -26.80
C MET A 286 -10.81 -2.97 -27.69
N GLN A 287 -10.61 -2.09 -28.69
CA GLN A 287 -11.66 -1.71 -29.64
C GLN A 287 -12.19 -2.92 -30.41
N LYS A 288 -11.29 -3.80 -30.86
CA LYS A 288 -11.68 -5.03 -31.57
C LYS A 288 -12.52 -5.94 -30.66
N MET A 289 -12.09 -6.18 -29.42
CA MET A 289 -12.81 -7.04 -28.47
C MET A 289 -14.19 -6.48 -28.09
N LEU A 290 -14.35 -5.16 -28.04
CA LEU A 290 -15.65 -4.51 -27.74
C LEU A 290 -16.60 -4.51 -28.95
N ALA A 291 -16.10 -4.75 -30.15
CA ALA A 291 -16.89 -4.80 -31.38
C ALA A 291 -17.39 -6.23 -31.73
N GLU A 292 -16.89 -7.25 -31.05
CA GLU A 292 -17.32 -8.65 -31.13
C GLU A 292 -18.51 -8.92 -30.18
#